data_ee5a5c4499eef76f50a2f3d4ffeb137f
#
_entry.id   ee5a5c4499eef76f50a2f3d4ffeb137f
#
_cell.length_a   1.000
_cell.length_b   1.000
_cell.length_c   1.000
_cell.angle_alpha   90.00
_cell.angle_beta   90.00
_cell.angle_gamma   90.00
#
_symmetry.space_group_name_H-M   'P 1'
#
loop_
_entity.id
_entity.type
_entity.pdbx_description
1 polymer ?
#
loop_
_entity_poly.entity_id
_entity_poly.type
_entity_poly.pdbx_seq_one_letter_code
_entity_poly.pdbx_strand_id
1 'polypeptide(L)'
;MSAKTLEATVRHQPSVSVVDLHGEINIFAESVLNNAYAEAEARGLDVILLNFSDVSYINSTGIALIVSLIARARKQHRRLLACGLSSHYVEIFQVTRLIDFLNIFPDETSALVQEFGRPHSKPVQPENAMNESISA
;
A
#
# COMPACT_ATOMS: atom_id res chain seq x y z
N MET A 1 4.69 15.02 -26.25
CA MET A 1 5.15 13.95 -25.36
C MET A 1 4.00 13.29 -24.66
N SER A 2 3.86 12.05 -24.85
CA SER A 2 2.72 11.38 -24.23
C SER A 2 3.07 10.94 -22.81
N ALA A 3 2.01 10.86 -22.00
CA ALA A 3 2.13 10.37 -20.66
C ALA A 3 2.48 8.88 -20.68
N LYS A 4 3.17 8.43 -19.67
CA LYS A 4 3.46 7.01 -19.52
C LYS A 4 2.22 6.30 -19.03
N THR A 5 1.77 5.34 -19.80
CA THR A 5 0.62 4.53 -19.40
C THR A 5 0.96 3.72 -18.16
N LEU A 6 0.04 3.65 -17.23
CA LEU A 6 0.26 2.84 -16.03
C LEU A 6 0.28 1.36 -16.38
N GLU A 7 1.27 0.66 -15.82
CA GLU A 7 1.34 -0.79 -15.86
C GLU A 7 1.38 -1.28 -14.42
N ALA A 8 0.77 -2.42 -14.17
CA ALA A 8 0.73 -2.99 -12.84
C ALA A 8 0.95 -4.49 -12.92
N THR A 9 1.77 -5.00 -12.02
CA THR A 9 1.97 -6.45 -11.87
C THR A 9 1.75 -6.82 -10.43
N VAL A 10 1.22 -8.02 -10.20
CA VAL A 10 0.94 -8.49 -8.86
C VAL A 10 1.94 -9.59 -8.51
N ARG A 11 2.63 -9.40 -7.38
CA ARG A 11 3.55 -10.42 -6.84
C ARG A 11 2.90 -11.06 -5.64
N HIS A 12 2.91 -12.38 -5.64
CA HIS A 12 2.27 -13.15 -4.57
C HIS A 12 3.32 -13.58 -3.56
N GLN A 13 3.20 -13.05 -2.35
CA GLN A 13 4.05 -13.44 -1.24
C GLN A 13 3.21 -14.19 -0.20
N PRO A 14 3.82 -14.89 0.75
CA PRO A 14 3.03 -15.76 1.64
C PRO A 14 1.91 -15.05 2.39
N SER A 15 2.13 -13.84 2.87
CA SER A 15 1.15 -13.15 3.71
C SER A 15 0.63 -11.86 3.10
N VAL A 16 1.08 -11.49 1.90
CA VAL A 16 0.73 -10.22 1.30
C VAL A 16 0.75 -10.34 -0.21
N SER A 17 -0.16 -9.64 -0.87
CA SER A 17 -0.09 -9.46 -2.31
C SER A 17 0.48 -8.07 -2.56
N VAL A 18 1.51 -7.99 -3.40
CA VAL A 18 2.18 -6.74 -3.72
C VAL A 18 1.80 -6.33 -5.12
N VAL A 19 1.30 -5.10 -5.27
CA VAL A 19 0.97 -4.54 -6.58
C VAL A 19 2.06 -3.55 -6.94
N ASP A 20 2.89 -3.91 -7.92
CA ASP A 20 3.95 -3.02 -8.41
C ASP A 20 3.38 -2.15 -9.51
N LEU A 21 3.46 -0.84 -9.31
CA LEU A 21 2.90 0.15 -10.22
C LEU A 21 4.03 0.88 -10.95
N HIS A 22 3.87 1.03 -12.27
CA HIS A 22 4.87 1.70 -13.12
C HIS A 22 4.17 2.70 -14.03
N GLY A 23 4.60 3.95 -14.01
CA GLY A 23 4.10 4.97 -14.92
C GLY A 23 3.30 6.02 -14.19
N GLU A 24 2.26 6.52 -14.83
CA GLU A 24 1.46 7.62 -14.30
C GLU A 24 0.09 7.14 -13.87
N ILE A 25 -0.39 7.69 -12.75
CA ILE A 25 -1.74 7.39 -12.29
C ILE A 25 -2.61 8.61 -12.60
N ASN A 26 -3.43 8.47 -13.65
CA ASN A 26 -4.33 9.51 -14.14
C ASN A 26 -5.65 8.83 -14.51
N ILE A 27 -6.51 9.55 -15.23
CA ILE A 27 -7.83 9.02 -15.55
C ILE A 27 -7.77 7.70 -16.32
N PHE A 28 -6.71 7.49 -17.10
CA PHE A 28 -6.58 6.27 -17.91
C PHE A 28 -6.09 5.07 -17.11
N ALA A 29 -5.78 5.26 -15.84
CA ALA A 29 -5.26 4.19 -14.99
C ALA A 29 -6.35 3.35 -14.32
N GLU A 30 -7.60 3.75 -14.45
CA GLU A 30 -8.67 3.15 -13.66
C GLU A 30 -8.78 1.64 -13.85
N SER A 31 -8.85 1.19 -15.11
CA SER A 31 -9.00 -0.24 -15.35
C SER A 31 -7.77 -1.03 -14.93
N VAL A 32 -6.57 -0.46 -15.15
CA VAL A 32 -5.34 -1.13 -14.74
C VAL A 32 -5.30 -1.31 -13.23
N LEU A 33 -5.63 -0.25 -12.49
CA LEU A 33 -5.65 -0.32 -11.03
C LEU A 33 -6.70 -1.30 -10.52
N ASN A 34 -7.90 -1.24 -11.07
CA ASN A 34 -8.98 -2.12 -10.62
C ASN A 34 -8.69 -3.57 -10.94
N ASN A 35 -8.12 -3.85 -12.11
CA ASN A 35 -7.79 -5.23 -12.48
C ASN A 35 -6.67 -5.77 -11.60
N ALA A 36 -5.65 -4.97 -11.34
CA ALA A 36 -4.55 -5.41 -10.49
C ALA A 36 -5.01 -5.63 -9.05
N TYR A 37 -5.85 -4.72 -8.55
CA TYR A 37 -6.39 -4.90 -7.20
C TYR A 37 -7.24 -6.17 -7.13
N ALA A 38 -8.08 -6.42 -8.14
CA ALA A 38 -8.91 -7.62 -8.17
C ALA A 38 -8.05 -8.88 -8.16
N GLU A 39 -6.95 -8.87 -8.90
CA GLU A 39 -6.04 -10.01 -8.91
C GLU A 39 -5.41 -10.20 -7.53
N ALA A 40 -5.02 -9.10 -6.89
CA ALA A 40 -4.42 -9.17 -5.56
C ALA A 40 -5.43 -9.69 -4.53
N GLU A 41 -6.67 -9.20 -4.59
CA GLU A 41 -7.67 -9.60 -3.58
C GLU A 41 -8.18 -11.02 -3.81
N ALA A 42 -7.99 -11.58 -5.00
CA ALA A 42 -8.47 -12.93 -5.29
C ALA A 42 -7.82 -13.99 -4.41
N ARG A 43 -6.65 -13.70 -3.86
CA ARG A 43 -5.99 -14.62 -2.93
C ARG A 43 -6.65 -14.66 -1.55
N GLY A 44 -7.49 -13.68 -1.24
CA GLY A 44 -8.17 -13.64 0.05
C GLY A 44 -7.30 -13.26 1.22
N LEU A 45 -6.12 -12.71 0.98
CA LEU A 45 -5.24 -12.27 2.07
C LEU A 45 -5.73 -10.94 2.65
N ASP A 46 -5.41 -10.72 3.92
CA ASP A 46 -5.87 -9.52 4.61
C ASP A 46 -5.07 -8.28 4.27
N VAL A 47 -3.91 -8.43 3.65
CA VAL A 47 -2.98 -7.32 3.41
C VAL A 47 -2.63 -7.22 1.94
N ILE A 48 -2.75 -6.01 1.39
CA ILE A 48 -2.31 -5.69 0.03
C ILE A 48 -1.39 -4.50 0.12
N LEU A 49 -0.23 -4.58 -0.53
CA LEU A 49 0.77 -3.52 -0.55
C LEU A 49 0.86 -2.94 -1.95
N LEU A 50 0.65 -1.63 -2.04
CA LEU A 50 0.82 -0.90 -3.30
C LEU A 50 2.23 -0.32 -3.32
N ASN A 51 3.01 -0.71 -4.33
CA ASN A 51 4.38 -0.24 -4.47
C ASN A 51 4.42 0.87 -5.52
N PHE A 52 4.70 2.09 -5.06
CA PHE A 52 4.71 3.28 -5.90
C PHE A 52 6.11 3.68 -6.34
N SER A 53 7.12 2.85 -6.10
CA SER A 53 8.52 3.23 -6.35
C SER A 53 8.76 3.70 -7.79
N ASP A 54 8.05 3.12 -8.74
CA ASP A 54 8.21 3.44 -10.15
C ASP A 54 7.07 4.28 -10.71
N VAL A 55 6.28 4.89 -9.84
CA VAL A 55 5.23 5.82 -10.27
C VAL A 55 5.85 7.19 -10.43
N SER A 56 5.76 7.74 -11.65
CA SER A 56 6.39 9.01 -11.97
C SER A 56 5.50 10.21 -11.68
N TYR A 57 4.18 10.01 -11.67
CA TYR A 57 3.26 11.14 -11.51
C TYR A 57 1.87 10.64 -11.13
N ILE A 58 1.21 11.37 -10.23
CA ILE A 58 -0.17 11.11 -9.83
C ILE A 58 -0.91 12.44 -9.90
N ASN A 59 -1.93 12.54 -10.75
CA ASN A 59 -2.72 13.77 -10.80
C ASN A 59 -3.94 13.64 -9.87
N SER A 60 -4.79 14.65 -9.85
CA SER A 60 -5.92 14.65 -8.92
C SER A 60 -6.89 13.50 -9.19
N THR A 61 -7.11 13.16 -10.45
CA THR A 61 -7.95 12.00 -10.78
C THR A 61 -7.29 10.72 -10.28
N GLY A 62 -5.95 10.63 -10.40
CA GLY A 62 -5.21 9.49 -9.86
C GLY A 62 -5.36 9.36 -8.36
N ILE A 63 -5.31 10.48 -7.64
CA ILE A 63 -5.55 10.47 -6.20
C ILE A 63 -6.95 9.91 -5.90
N ALA A 64 -7.95 10.35 -6.68
CA ALA A 64 -9.32 9.86 -6.48
C ALA A 64 -9.41 8.35 -6.71
N LEU A 65 -8.67 7.82 -7.69
CA LEU A 65 -8.65 6.38 -7.94
C LEU A 65 -8.04 5.63 -6.76
N ILE A 66 -6.98 6.19 -6.16
CA ILE A 66 -6.39 5.59 -4.97
C ILE A 66 -7.38 5.61 -3.81
N VAL A 67 -8.12 6.71 -3.64
CA VAL A 67 -9.15 6.78 -2.61
C VAL A 67 -10.20 5.69 -2.82
N SER A 68 -10.56 5.40 -4.07
CA SER A 68 -11.50 4.31 -4.35
C SER A 68 -10.97 2.96 -3.91
N LEU A 69 -9.67 2.71 -4.11
CA LEU A 69 -9.07 1.46 -3.63
C LEU A 69 -9.07 1.39 -2.11
N ILE A 70 -8.79 2.50 -1.46
CA ILE A 70 -8.83 2.56 0.00
C ILE A 70 -10.24 2.21 0.51
N ALA A 71 -11.27 2.80 -0.11
CA ALA A 71 -12.64 2.53 0.28
C ALA A 71 -13.00 1.07 0.08
N ARG A 72 -12.54 0.48 -1.02
CA ARG A 72 -12.80 -0.92 -1.33
C ARG A 72 -12.15 -1.83 -0.29
N ALA A 73 -10.89 -1.54 0.06
CA ALA A 73 -10.20 -2.33 1.06
C ALA A 73 -10.89 -2.24 2.42
N ARG A 74 -11.32 -1.05 2.81
CA ARG A 74 -12.01 -0.86 4.09
C ARG A 74 -13.30 -1.65 4.14
N LYS A 75 -14.06 -1.67 3.06
CA LYS A 75 -15.28 -2.44 2.99
C LYS A 75 -15.05 -3.92 3.21
N GLN A 76 -13.90 -4.39 2.78
CA GLN A 76 -13.53 -5.80 2.87
C GLN A 76 -12.73 -6.10 4.12
N HIS A 77 -12.53 -5.11 4.99
CA HIS A 77 -11.71 -5.25 6.20
C HIS A 77 -10.29 -5.68 5.87
N ARG A 78 -9.76 -5.20 4.74
CA ARG A 78 -8.39 -5.46 4.31
C ARG A 78 -7.52 -4.28 4.65
N ARG A 79 -6.27 -4.57 4.99
CA ARG A 79 -5.28 -3.55 5.26
C ARG A 79 -4.58 -3.21 3.96
N LEU A 80 -4.64 -1.95 3.58
CA LEU A 80 -3.97 -1.46 2.38
C LEU A 80 -2.76 -0.66 2.81
N LEU A 81 -1.59 -1.07 2.33
CA LEU A 81 -0.32 -0.43 2.63
C LEU A 81 0.23 0.20 1.36
N ALA A 82 1.09 1.18 1.52
CA ALA A 82 1.77 1.81 0.39
C ALA A 82 3.25 1.99 0.73
N CYS A 83 4.10 1.84 -0.27
CA CYS A 83 5.52 2.12 -0.11
C CYS A 83 6.05 2.81 -1.35
N GLY A 84 7.17 3.50 -1.20
CA GLY A 84 7.89 4.07 -2.33
C GLY A 84 7.34 5.38 -2.86
N LEU A 85 6.39 6.02 -2.16
CA LEU A 85 5.91 7.33 -2.57
C LEU A 85 7.02 8.36 -2.39
N SER A 86 7.13 9.29 -3.35
CA SER A 86 8.05 10.41 -3.20
C SER A 86 7.61 11.29 -2.04
N SER A 87 8.53 12.11 -1.53
CA SER A 87 8.20 13.02 -0.42
C SER A 87 7.06 13.96 -0.80
N HIS A 88 6.99 14.36 -2.07
CA HIS A 88 5.92 15.22 -2.56
C HIS A 88 4.55 14.55 -2.35
N TYR A 89 4.42 13.28 -2.72
CA TYR A 89 3.13 12.60 -2.57
C TYR A 89 2.86 12.18 -1.13
N VAL A 90 3.90 11.89 -0.36
CA VAL A 90 3.71 11.68 1.08
C VAL A 90 3.07 12.90 1.70
N GLU A 91 3.56 14.09 1.35
CA GLU A 91 3.00 15.32 1.88
C GLU A 91 1.54 15.51 1.46
N ILE A 92 1.23 15.24 0.20
CA ILE A 92 -0.14 15.34 -0.27
C ILE A 92 -1.05 14.40 0.50
N PHE A 93 -0.59 13.18 0.75
CA PHE A 93 -1.39 12.20 1.49
C PHE A 93 -1.56 12.61 2.95
N GLN A 94 -0.58 13.31 3.50
CA GLN A 94 -0.69 13.84 4.86
C GLN A 94 -1.72 14.96 4.95
N VAL A 95 -1.63 15.96 4.07
CA VAL A 95 -2.53 17.11 4.16
C VAL A 95 -3.97 16.74 3.78
N THR A 96 -4.15 15.71 2.97
CA THR A 96 -5.50 15.24 2.63
C THR A 96 -6.02 14.21 3.62
N ARG A 97 -5.23 13.85 4.61
CA ARG A 97 -5.58 12.89 5.64
C ARG A 97 -5.75 11.46 5.12
N LEU A 98 -5.24 11.17 3.94
CA LEU A 98 -5.30 9.80 3.40
C LEU A 98 -4.45 8.84 4.22
N ILE A 99 -3.43 9.35 4.90
CA ILE A 99 -2.61 8.50 5.76
C ILE A 99 -3.40 7.91 6.93
N ASP A 100 -4.57 8.44 7.23
CA ASP A 100 -5.41 7.86 8.28
C ASP A 100 -5.98 6.51 7.86
N PHE A 101 -6.00 6.23 6.57
CA PHE A 101 -6.61 5.02 6.02
C PHE A 101 -5.63 4.18 5.19
N LEU A 102 -4.43 4.67 4.99
CA LEU A 102 -3.42 4.01 4.15
C LEU A 102 -2.08 4.15 4.86
N ASN A 103 -1.55 3.02 5.35
CA ASN A 103 -0.26 3.04 6.03
C ASN A 103 0.85 3.19 4.99
N ILE A 104 1.70 4.18 5.17
CA ILE A 104 2.73 4.55 4.20
C ILE A 104 4.10 4.26 4.78
N PHE A 105 4.95 3.63 3.97
CA PHE A 105 6.30 3.24 4.34
C PHE A 105 7.28 3.70 3.26
N PRO A 106 8.56 3.92 3.64
CA PRO A 106 9.54 4.36 2.62
C PRO A 106 9.81 3.31 1.56
N ASP A 107 9.79 2.03 1.92
CA ASP A 107 10.08 0.96 0.97
C ASP A 107 9.35 -0.31 1.37
N GLU A 108 9.45 -1.31 0.51
CA GLU A 108 8.75 -2.57 0.71
C GLU A 108 9.25 -3.29 1.98
N THR A 109 10.55 -3.31 2.18
CA THR A 109 11.13 -3.99 3.34
C THR A 109 10.59 -3.41 4.63
N SER A 110 10.56 -2.07 4.73
CA SER A 110 10.02 -1.42 5.91
C SER A 110 8.56 -1.76 6.15
N ALA A 111 7.77 -1.81 5.06
CA ALA A 111 6.36 -2.13 5.16
C ALA A 111 6.17 -3.55 5.72
N LEU A 112 6.92 -4.50 5.19
CA LEU A 112 6.75 -5.90 5.59
C LEU A 112 7.27 -6.15 7.01
N VAL A 113 8.35 -5.50 7.38
CA VAL A 113 8.87 -5.62 8.75
C VAL A 113 7.87 -5.04 9.75
N GLN A 114 7.33 -3.87 9.45
CA GLN A 114 6.39 -3.22 10.34
C GLN A 114 5.09 -4.02 10.47
N GLU A 115 4.62 -4.58 9.36
CA GLU A 115 3.35 -5.29 9.33
C GLU A 115 3.45 -6.68 9.93
N PHE A 116 4.52 -7.41 9.63
CA PHE A 116 4.64 -8.83 10.00
C PHE A 116 5.76 -9.12 10.98
N GLY A 117 6.59 -8.12 11.28
CA GLY A 117 7.75 -8.30 12.13
C GLY A 117 8.86 -9.00 11.38
N ARG A 118 9.94 -9.29 12.08
CA ARG A 118 11.09 -9.97 11.49
C ARG A 118 10.81 -11.44 11.42
N PRO A 119 11.30 -12.12 10.38
CA PRO A 119 10.96 -13.53 10.20
C PRO A 119 11.27 -14.40 11.41
N HIS A 120 12.34 -14.13 12.11
CA HIS A 120 12.71 -14.94 13.26
C HIS A 120 12.50 -14.24 14.59
N SER A 121 11.84 -13.12 14.60
CA SER A 121 11.63 -12.42 15.86
C SER A 121 10.41 -12.97 16.53
N LYS A 122 10.46 -12.79 17.84
CA LYS A 122 9.36 -13.16 18.62
C LYS A 122 8.79 -11.97 19.11
N PRO A 123 7.75 -11.87 19.14
CA PRO A 123 7.21 -10.63 19.58
C PRO A 123 7.24 -10.51 21.04
N VAL A 124 7.75 -10.43 21.44
CA VAL A 124 7.84 -10.38 22.46
C VAL A 124 7.14 -9.65 23.25
N GLN A 125 6.94 -10.18 23.29
CA GLN A 125 6.43 -9.56 23.86
C GLN A 125 5.83 -9.02 24.44
N PRO A 126 5.89 -9.49 24.71
CA PRO A 126 5.50 -8.66 25.20
C PRO A 126 5.03 -8.30 25.62
N GLU A 127 5.30 -8.76 25.61
CA GLU A 127 5.37 -8.03 26.04
C GLU A 127 5.09 -7.48 26.16
N ASN A 128 5.43 -8.19 26.17
CA ASN A 128 5.55 -7.22 26.36
C ASN A 128 5.12 -6.69 26.30
N ALA A 129 5.26 -7.27 26.11
CA ALA A 129 5.30 -6.37 26.25
C ALA A 129 4.62 -6.02 26.61
N MET A 130 4.67 -6.42 26.80
CA MET A 130 4.55 -5.69 27.29
C MET A 130 4.22 -5.19 27.65
N ASN A 131 4.41 -5.77 27.63
CA ASN A 131 4.56 -4.94 28.13
C ASN A 131 4.41 -4.46 28.31
N GLU A 132 4.68 -4.85 28.00
CA GLU A 132 5.02 -4.06 28.35
C GLU A 132 4.57 -3.58 28.61
N SER A 133 4.63 -4.15 28.51
CA SER A 133 4.65 -3.40 29.00
C SER A 133 4.17 -3.24 29.53
N ILE A 134 4.35 -3.73 29.55
CA ILE A 134 4.43 -3.29 30.19
C ILE A 134 4.23 -3.03 30.56
N SER A 135 4.43 -3.42 30.30
CA SER A 135 4.67 -2.86 30.74
C SER A 135 4.42 -2.65 30.90
N ALA A 136 4.78 -3.15 30.74
CA ALA A 136 4.87 -2.63 31.02
C ALA A 136 4.72 -2.44 31.11
#